data_b215083a5682639bd2d6f35cafa64292
#
_entry.id   b215083a5682639bd2d6f35cafa64292
#
_cell.length_a   1.000
_cell.length_b   1.000
_cell.length_c   1.000
_cell.angle_alpha   90.00
_cell.angle_beta   90.00
_cell.angle_gamma   90.00
#
_symmetry.space_group_name_H-M   'P 1'
#
loop_
_entity.id
_entity.type
_entity.pdbx_description
1 polymer ?
#
loop_
_entity_poly.entity_id
_entity_poly.type
_entity_poly.pdbx_seq_one_letter_code
_entity_poly.pdbx_strand_id
1 'polypeptide(L)'
;NVVAGDRSPDGKGELAIERGIEVGHVFYLGTKYSKGMNATFLGDDGKPAFFEMGCYGIGVTRLPAAAIEQNHDERGIIWPDAIAPFTVVVCPVGMDRSEAVKATAEQLYADLLAAGVDVILDDRGERPGAMFADWELIGVPHRVTIGDKSLKEGVVEYQHRRDTAATKVAVADILAHVKGRMAV
;
A
#
# COMPACT_ATOMS: atom_id res chain seq x y z
N ASN A 1 -10.39 -7.80 34.57
CA ASN A 1 -10.84 -6.72 33.69
C ASN A 1 -10.02 -5.48 34.04
N VAL A 2 -9.66 -4.68 33.04
CA VAL A 2 -9.00 -3.39 33.21
C VAL A 2 -9.99 -2.25 33.00
N VAL A 3 -9.73 -1.12 33.61
CA VAL A 3 -10.50 0.13 33.39
C VAL A 3 -9.54 1.26 33.04
N ALA A 4 -10.05 2.31 32.42
CA ALA A 4 -9.23 3.49 32.15
C ALA A 4 -8.71 4.10 33.46
N GLY A 5 -7.44 4.49 33.48
CA GLY A 5 -6.76 5.01 34.66
C GLY A 5 -6.11 3.95 35.57
N ASP A 6 -6.29 2.65 35.30
CA ASP A 6 -5.50 1.61 35.97
C ASP A 6 -4.00 1.80 35.70
N ARG A 7 -3.16 1.48 36.66
CA ARG A 7 -1.71 1.52 36.43
C ARG A 7 -1.25 0.48 35.40
N SER A 8 -0.37 0.90 34.50
CA SER A 8 0.28 -0.04 33.58
C SER A 8 1.07 -1.09 34.35
N PRO A 9 1.07 -2.37 33.92
CA PRO A 9 1.84 -3.45 34.57
C PRO A 9 3.33 -3.20 34.68
N ASP A 10 3.89 -2.37 33.80
CA ASP A 10 5.30 -1.95 33.85
C ASP A 10 5.56 -0.76 34.79
N GLY A 11 4.51 -0.23 35.42
CA GLY A 11 4.58 0.88 36.35
C GLY A 11 4.87 2.26 35.75
N LYS A 12 4.91 2.38 34.40
CA LYS A 12 5.33 3.62 33.70
C LYS A 12 4.20 4.46 33.14
N GLY A 13 2.98 4.27 33.60
CA GLY A 13 1.87 5.06 33.13
C GLY A 13 0.52 4.51 33.57
N GLU A 14 -0.54 5.07 33.01
CA GLU A 14 -1.92 4.65 33.22
C GLU A 14 -2.47 4.04 31.92
N LEU A 15 -3.44 3.12 32.06
CA LEU A 15 -4.09 2.48 30.94
C LEU A 15 -5.16 3.41 30.34
N ALA A 16 -5.13 3.58 29.04
CA ALA A 16 -6.20 4.15 28.24
C ALA A 16 -6.98 3.05 27.52
N ILE A 17 -8.27 3.26 27.33
CA ILE A 17 -9.12 2.34 26.56
C ILE A 17 -9.41 2.98 25.21
N GLU A 18 -8.85 2.39 24.16
CA GLU A 18 -9.00 2.85 22.79
C GLU A 18 -9.75 1.81 21.95
N ARG A 19 -10.39 2.28 20.87
CA ARG A 19 -10.94 1.39 19.84
C ARG A 19 -9.92 1.22 18.73
N GLY A 20 -9.72 -0.03 18.29
CA GLY A 20 -8.83 -0.35 17.19
C GLY A 20 -9.46 -1.35 16.23
N ILE A 21 -8.85 -1.51 15.07
CA ILE A 21 -9.17 -2.58 14.12
C ILE A 21 -8.21 -3.73 14.38
N GLU A 22 -8.74 -4.89 14.77
CA GLU A 22 -7.91 -6.07 14.98
C GLU A 22 -7.45 -6.62 13.64
N VAL A 23 -6.16 -6.50 13.36
CA VAL A 23 -5.54 -7.02 12.12
C VAL A 23 -4.90 -8.38 12.30
N GLY A 24 -4.58 -8.75 13.54
CA GLY A 24 -4.00 -10.04 13.88
C GLY A 24 -4.20 -10.37 15.34
N HIS A 25 -4.07 -11.66 15.68
CA HIS A 25 -4.25 -12.16 17.04
C HIS A 25 -3.33 -13.34 17.33
N VAL A 26 -2.83 -13.40 18.54
CA VAL A 26 -2.04 -14.53 19.06
C VAL A 26 -2.87 -15.25 20.12
N PHE A 27 -3.08 -16.55 19.92
CA PHE A 27 -3.83 -17.38 20.83
C PHE A 27 -2.89 -18.34 21.57
N TYR A 28 -2.95 -18.37 22.89
CA TYR A 28 -2.38 -19.43 23.69
C TYR A 28 -3.46 -20.50 23.89
N LEU A 29 -3.25 -21.67 23.30
CA LEU A 29 -4.21 -22.79 23.34
C LEU A 29 -3.88 -23.80 24.45
N GLY A 30 -2.68 -23.76 25.00
CA GLY A 30 -2.20 -24.71 25.98
C GLY A 30 -2.30 -26.15 25.49
N THR A 31 -2.74 -27.03 26.34
CA THR A 31 -2.92 -28.46 26.00
C THR A 31 -4.37 -28.83 25.64
N LYS A 32 -5.25 -27.86 25.40
CA LYS A 32 -6.68 -28.11 25.18
C LYS A 32 -6.93 -29.08 24.02
N TYR A 33 -6.28 -28.85 22.90
CA TYR A 33 -6.46 -29.67 21.70
C TYR A 33 -5.49 -30.85 21.68
N SER A 34 -4.27 -30.72 22.10
CA SER A 34 -3.28 -31.79 22.15
C SER A 34 -3.75 -32.96 23.02
N LYS A 35 -4.38 -32.70 24.17
CA LYS A 35 -5.00 -33.72 25.00
C LYS A 35 -6.14 -34.43 24.28
N GLY A 36 -7.05 -33.70 23.62
CA GLY A 36 -8.16 -34.28 22.87
C GLY A 36 -7.73 -35.18 21.71
N MET A 37 -6.59 -34.83 21.07
CA MET A 37 -6.02 -35.59 19.95
C MET A 37 -4.99 -36.64 20.40
N ASN A 38 -4.70 -36.74 21.70
CA ASN A 38 -3.61 -37.54 22.26
C ASN A 38 -2.25 -37.27 21.60
N ALA A 39 -2.00 -36.00 21.24
CA ALA A 39 -0.76 -35.55 20.60
C ALA A 39 0.29 -35.34 21.69
N THR A 40 1.28 -36.25 21.75
CA THR A 40 2.34 -36.25 22.77
C THR A 40 3.73 -36.28 22.15
N PHE A 41 4.71 -35.87 22.92
CA PHE A 41 6.14 -36.03 22.64
C PHE A 41 6.83 -36.61 23.88
N LEU A 42 8.04 -37.14 23.72
CA LEU A 42 8.87 -37.52 24.87
C LEU A 42 9.62 -36.30 25.38
N GLY A 43 9.38 -35.96 26.64
CA GLY A 43 10.13 -34.89 27.32
C GLY A 43 11.56 -35.33 27.63
N ASP A 44 12.36 -34.40 28.12
CA ASP A 44 13.77 -34.64 28.50
C ASP A 44 13.92 -35.71 29.60
N ASP A 45 12.86 -35.90 30.39
CA ASP A 45 12.78 -36.97 31.44
C ASP A 45 12.34 -38.33 30.87
N GLY A 46 12.17 -38.44 29.53
CA GLY A 46 11.73 -39.64 28.84
C GLY A 46 10.24 -40.00 29.02
N LYS A 47 9.45 -39.11 29.62
CA LYS A 47 8.01 -39.32 29.79
C LYS A 47 7.19 -38.65 28.72
N PRO A 48 6.03 -39.20 28.35
CA PRO A 48 5.10 -38.54 27.44
C PRO A 48 4.57 -37.24 28.05
N ALA A 49 4.65 -36.14 27.26
CA ALA A 49 4.07 -34.85 27.57
C ALA A 49 3.19 -34.39 26.41
N PHE A 50 2.10 -33.69 26.69
CA PHE A 50 1.27 -33.11 25.65
C PHE A 50 1.90 -31.83 25.09
N PHE A 51 1.75 -31.60 23.77
CA PHE A 51 2.21 -30.36 23.16
C PHE A 51 1.47 -29.15 23.73
N GLU A 52 2.24 -28.16 24.16
CA GLU A 52 1.73 -26.81 24.38
C GLU A 52 1.54 -26.15 23.01
N MET A 53 0.35 -25.62 22.77
CA MET A 53 -0.05 -25.13 21.47
C MET A 53 -0.29 -23.62 21.49
N GLY A 54 0.08 -22.97 20.39
CA GLY A 54 -0.25 -21.59 20.08
C GLY A 54 -0.87 -21.51 18.68
N CYS A 55 -1.61 -20.44 18.42
CA CYS A 55 -2.15 -20.14 17.12
C CYS A 55 -1.93 -18.65 16.83
N TYR A 56 -1.52 -18.34 15.61
CA TYR A 56 -1.20 -16.97 15.19
C TYR A 56 -1.98 -16.67 13.92
N GLY A 57 -2.80 -15.64 13.96
CA GLY A 57 -3.66 -15.25 12.84
C GLY A 57 -3.44 -13.82 12.39
N ILE A 58 -3.44 -13.61 11.07
CA ILE A 58 -3.47 -12.28 10.45
C ILE A 58 -4.62 -12.23 9.47
N GLY A 59 -5.46 -11.18 9.57
CA GLY A 59 -6.57 -10.95 8.66
C GLY A 59 -6.08 -10.30 7.37
N VAL A 60 -5.59 -11.10 6.41
CA VAL A 60 -4.98 -10.61 5.17
C VAL A 60 -5.92 -9.66 4.41
N THR A 61 -7.20 -9.99 4.30
CA THR A 61 -8.20 -9.13 3.65
C THR A 61 -8.62 -7.94 4.52
N ARG A 62 -8.47 -8.05 5.83
CA ARG A 62 -8.75 -6.94 6.75
C ARG A 62 -7.66 -5.87 6.72
N LEU A 63 -6.41 -6.23 6.43
CA LEU A 63 -5.30 -5.27 6.35
C LEU A 63 -5.54 -4.14 5.35
N PRO A 64 -5.92 -4.40 4.08
CA PRO A 64 -6.26 -3.33 3.14
C PRO A 64 -7.42 -2.47 3.62
N ALA A 65 -8.47 -3.07 4.16
CA ALA A 65 -9.62 -2.33 4.68
C ALA A 65 -9.23 -1.41 5.85
N ALA A 66 -8.41 -1.88 6.78
CA ALA A 66 -7.89 -1.08 7.88
C ALA A 66 -6.96 0.05 7.40
N ALA A 67 -6.13 -0.22 6.38
CA ALA A 67 -5.27 0.78 5.77
C ALA A 67 -6.09 1.90 5.09
N ILE A 68 -7.14 1.54 4.37
CA ILE A 68 -8.06 2.51 3.73
C ILE A 68 -8.75 3.36 4.80
N GLU A 69 -9.29 2.73 5.85
CA GLU A 69 -9.98 3.44 6.94
C GLU A 69 -9.08 4.49 7.62
N GLN A 70 -7.78 4.22 7.68
CA GLN A 70 -6.81 5.12 8.30
C GLN A 70 -6.12 6.08 7.33
N ASN A 71 -6.21 5.84 6.02
CA ASN A 71 -5.51 6.60 5.00
C ASN A 71 -6.43 6.95 3.83
N HIS A 72 -7.28 7.94 4.04
CA HIS A 72 -8.15 8.51 2.99
C HIS A 72 -8.36 10.01 3.23
N ASP A 73 -8.88 10.68 2.22
CA ASP A 73 -9.40 12.04 2.29
C ASP A 73 -10.73 12.13 1.52
N GLU A 74 -11.26 13.34 1.36
CA GLU A 74 -12.52 13.59 0.63
C GLU A 74 -12.46 13.17 -0.86
N ARG A 75 -11.26 13.01 -1.43
CA ARG A 75 -11.05 12.64 -2.83
C ARG A 75 -10.91 11.13 -3.03
N GLY A 76 -10.62 10.38 -1.97
CA GLY A 76 -10.50 8.93 -2.04
C GLY A 76 -9.39 8.35 -1.16
N ILE A 77 -8.92 7.18 -1.53
CA ILE A 77 -7.91 6.42 -0.80
C ILE A 77 -6.54 7.09 -0.93
N ILE A 78 -5.71 6.92 0.11
CA ILE A 78 -4.30 7.33 0.13
C ILE A 78 -3.49 6.10 0.53
N TRP A 79 -3.21 5.21 -0.42
CA TRP A 79 -2.47 3.99 -0.10
C TRP A 79 -1.08 4.28 0.44
N PRO A 80 -0.64 3.56 1.49
CA PRO A 80 0.78 3.40 1.76
C PRO A 80 1.44 2.65 0.60
N ASP A 81 2.62 3.11 0.17
CA ASP A 81 3.33 2.56 -1.00
C ASP A 81 3.51 1.03 -0.93
N ALA A 82 3.82 0.51 0.27
CA ALA A 82 4.08 -0.92 0.49
C ALA A 82 2.90 -1.86 0.21
N ILE A 83 1.67 -1.37 0.18
CA ILE A 83 0.45 -2.17 0.00
C ILE A 83 -0.49 -1.59 -1.06
N ALA A 84 -0.03 -0.60 -1.81
CA ALA A 84 -0.78 -0.04 -2.93
C ALA A 84 -1.00 -1.11 -4.01
N PRO A 85 -2.19 -1.17 -4.65
CA PRO A 85 -2.47 -2.13 -5.72
C PRO A 85 -1.58 -1.91 -6.95
N PHE A 86 -1.21 -0.67 -7.20
CA PHE A 86 -0.17 -0.22 -8.13
C PHE A 86 0.59 0.91 -7.47
N THR A 87 1.90 0.94 -7.67
CA THR A 87 2.75 2.01 -7.13
C THR A 87 2.65 3.27 -7.97
N VAL A 88 2.63 3.10 -9.30
CA VAL A 88 2.64 4.21 -10.26
C VAL A 88 1.49 4.08 -11.24
N VAL A 89 0.87 5.21 -11.59
CA VAL A 89 -0.01 5.31 -12.76
C VAL A 89 0.58 6.30 -13.77
N VAL A 90 0.65 5.88 -15.04
CA VAL A 90 1.00 6.73 -16.17
C VAL A 90 -0.31 7.19 -16.84
N CYS A 91 -0.53 8.51 -16.86
CA CYS A 91 -1.74 9.17 -17.40
C CYS A 91 -1.40 9.94 -18.68
N PRO A 92 -1.53 9.34 -19.87
CA PRO A 92 -1.27 10.02 -21.14
C PRO A 92 -2.49 10.81 -21.58
N VAL A 93 -2.40 12.12 -21.54
CA VAL A 93 -3.49 13.02 -21.96
C VAL A 93 -3.53 13.16 -23.49
N GLY A 94 -4.57 12.63 -24.10
CA GLY A 94 -4.76 12.67 -25.56
C GLY A 94 -3.84 11.71 -26.31
N MET A 95 -3.60 10.54 -25.75
CA MET A 95 -2.80 9.46 -26.33
C MET A 95 -3.29 9.05 -27.74
N ASP A 96 -4.60 9.10 -27.95
CA ASP A 96 -5.26 8.80 -29.23
C ASP A 96 -5.01 9.81 -30.34
N ARG A 97 -4.53 11.03 -29.98
CA ARG A 97 -4.36 12.16 -30.89
C ARG A 97 -2.92 12.64 -31.04
N SER A 98 -2.02 12.18 -30.18
CA SER A 98 -0.61 12.56 -30.18
C SER A 98 0.29 11.34 -30.09
N GLU A 99 0.94 11.01 -31.20
CA GLU A 99 1.91 9.91 -31.25
C GLU A 99 3.09 10.13 -30.28
N ALA A 100 3.49 11.40 -30.07
CA ALA A 100 4.56 11.72 -29.11
C ALA A 100 4.15 11.38 -27.67
N VAL A 101 2.90 11.70 -27.28
CA VAL A 101 2.36 11.33 -25.96
C VAL A 101 2.31 9.82 -25.81
N LYS A 102 1.79 9.12 -26.82
CA LYS A 102 1.70 7.67 -26.85
C LYS A 102 3.06 7.02 -26.69
N ALA A 103 4.00 7.34 -27.56
CA ALA A 103 5.35 6.76 -27.55
C ALA A 103 6.08 7.02 -26.21
N THR A 104 5.97 8.24 -25.65
CA THR A 104 6.57 8.57 -24.36
C THR A 104 5.93 7.79 -23.22
N ALA A 105 4.60 7.63 -23.23
CA ALA A 105 3.88 6.89 -22.19
C ALA A 105 4.21 5.39 -22.21
N GLU A 106 4.19 4.78 -23.40
CA GLU A 106 4.54 3.37 -23.60
C GLU A 106 6.00 3.09 -23.21
N GLN A 107 6.93 4.00 -23.57
CA GLN A 107 8.34 3.87 -23.18
C GLN A 107 8.50 3.97 -21.67
N LEU A 108 7.92 4.97 -21.02
CA LEU A 108 8.00 5.13 -19.56
C LEU A 108 7.38 3.93 -18.84
N TYR A 109 6.25 3.42 -19.32
CA TYR A 109 5.59 2.23 -18.79
C TYR A 109 6.54 1.02 -18.86
N ALA A 110 7.18 0.79 -20.02
CA ALA A 110 8.14 -0.29 -20.21
C ALA A 110 9.37 -0.13 -19.29
N ASP A 111 9.89 1.08 -19.15
CA ASP A 111 11.04 1.38 -18.30
C ASP A 111 10.76 1.14 -16.81
N LEU A 112 9.57 1.53 -16.35
CA LEU A 112 9.11 1.29 -14.97
C LEU A 112 8.94 -0.22 -14.71
N LEU A 113 8.32 -0.96 -15.63
CA LEU A 113 8.19 -2.42 -15.53
C LEU A 113 9.58 -3.10 -15.49
N ALA A 114 10.49 -2.70 -16.38
CA ALA A 114 11.85 -3.23 -16.39
C ALA A 114 12.63 -2.92 -15.12
N ALA A 115 12.27 -1.82 -14.43
CA ALA A 115 12.83 -1.45 -13.14
C ALA A 115 12.17 -2.16 -11.94
N GLY A 116 11.22 -3.08 -12.17
CA GLY A 116 10.50 -3.83 -11.14
C GLY A 116 9.45 -3.02 -10.39
N VAL A 117 8.93 -1.94 -10.98
CA VAL A 117 7.88 -1.10 -10.40
C VAL A 117 6.51 -1.60 -10.83
N ASP A 118 5.59 -1.77 -9.88
CA ASP A 118 4.20 -2.06 -10.17
C ASP A 118 3.53 -0.80 -10.76
N VAL A 119 3.35 -0.80 -12.07
CA VAL A 119 2.87 0.34 -12.83
C VAL A 119 1.64 -0.02 -13.67
N ILE A 120 0.71 0.92 -13.79
CA ILE A 120 -0.43 0.82 -14.70
C ILE A 120 -0.41 1.99 -15.68
N LEU A 121 -0.74 1.71 -16.95
CA LEU A 121 -0.92 2.71 -17.98
C LEU A 121 -2.43 2.94 -18.19
N ASP A 122 -2.89 4.18 -18.07
CA ASP A 122 -4.29 4.52 -18.37
C ASP A 122 -4.48 4.75 -19.85
N ASP A 123 -4.80 3.69 -20.57
CA ASP A 123 -5.05 3.69 -22.02
C ASP A 123 -6.52 3.84 -22.41
N ARG A 124 -7.40 4.17 -21.45
CA ARG A 124 -8.85 4.27 -21.68
C ARG A 124 -9.26 5.43 -22.60
N GLY A 125 -8.38 6.39 -22.84
CA GLY A 125 -8.69 7.57 -23.64
C GLY A 125 -9.64 8.57 -22.96
N GLU A 126 -9.76 8.51 -21.64
CA GLU A 126 -10.64 9.38 -20.87
C GLU A 126 -10.16 10.85 -20.85
N ARG A 127 -11.10 11.75 -20.54
CA ARG A 127 -10.76 13.16 -20.34
C ARG A 127 -9.92 13.33 -19.08
N PRO A 128 -8.95 14.28 -19.06
CA PRO A 128 -8.04 14.45 -17.94
C PRO A 128 -8.73 14.56 -16.58
N GLY A 129 -9.85 15.29 -16.51
CA GLY A 129 -10.60 15.46 -15.26
C GLY A 129 -11.17 14.14 -14.72
N ALA A 130 -11.75 13.30 -15.56
CA ALA A 130 -12.26 11.98 -15.17
C ALA A 130 -11.10 11.05 -14.82
N MET A 131 -10.08 10.98 -15.66
CA MET A 131 -8.87 10.19 -15.45
C MET A 131 -8.22 10.50 -14.07
N PHE A 132 -8.04 11.76 -13.74
CA PHE A 132 -7.41 12.17 -12.48
C PHE A 132 -8.32 11.88 -11.28
N ALA A 133 -9.62 12.11 -11.38
CA ALA A 133 -10.57 11.82 -10.33
C ALA A 133 -10.63 10.32 -10.01
N ASP A 134 -10.61 9.47 -11.02
CA ASP A 134 -10.57 8.01 -10.84
C ASP A 134 -9.33 7.57 -10.10
N TRP A 135 -8.14 8.06 -10.51
CA TRP A 135 -6.88 7.67 -9.87
C TRP A 135 -6.68 8.28 -8.47
N GLU A 136 -7.27 9.43 -8.21
CA GLU A 136 -7.34 9.98 -6.85
C GLU A 136 -8.28 9.17 -5.96
N LEU A 137 -9.43 8.72 -6.50
CA LEU A 137 -10.36 7.86 -5.78
C LEU A 137 -9.71 6.50 -5.46
N ILE A 138 -9.07 5.86 -6.45
CA ILE A 138 -8.33 4.61 -6.28
C ILE A 138 -7.15 4.78 -5.33
N GLY A 139 -6.51 5.95 -5.36
CA GLY A 139 -5.47 6.32 -4.42
C GLY A 139 -4.07 5.81 -4.75
N VAL A 140 -3.75 5.60 -6.04
CA VAL A 140 -2.40 5.21 -6.47
C VAL A 140 -1.38 6.25 -6.01
N PRO A 141 -0.28 5.86 -5.34
CA PRO A 141 0.65 6.80 -4.71
C PRO A 141 1.30 7.78 -5.67
N HIS A 142 1.77 7.32 -6.83
CA HIS A 142 2.54 8.13 -7.77
C HIS A 142 1.82 8.24 -9.10
N ARG A 143 1.53 9.46 -9.55
CA ARG A 143 0.95 9.74 -10.86
C ARG A 143 1.95 10.49 -11.74
N VAL A 144 2.18 9.99 -12.95
CA VAL A 144 2.93 10.68 -13.99
C VAL A 144 1.97 11.04 -15.12
N THR A 145 1.78 12.33 -15.34
CA THR A 145 0.93 12.86 -16.41
C THR A 145 1.77 13.29 -17.60
N ILE A 146 1.43 12.78 -18.76
CA ILE A 146 2.13 13.07 -20.03
C ILE A 146 1.14 13.77 -20.95
N GLY A 147 1.42 15.02 -21.29
CA GLY A 147 0.60 15.83 -22.17
C GLY A 147 1.42 16.48 -23.28
N ASP A 148 0.82 16.72 -24.43
CA ASP A 148 1.48 17.29 -25.61
C ASP A 148 2.14 18.63 -25.34
N LYS A 149 1.52 19.47 -24.48
CA LYS A 149 2.08 20.76 -24.11
C LYS A 149 3.35 20.62 -23.26
N SER A 150 3.31 19.75 -22.26
CA SER A 150 4.47 19.52 -21.36
C SER A 150 5.62 18.85 -22.11
N LEU A 151 5.32 17.93 -23.05
CA LEU A 151 6.35 17.30 -23.89
C LEU A 151 7.07 18.28 -24.81
N LYS A 152 6.41 19.31 -25.33
CA LYS A 152 7.06 20.39 -26.11
C LYS A 152 8.05 21.19 -25.26
N GLU A 153 7.85 21.21 -23.96
CA GLU A 153 8.78 21.81 -22.99
C GLU A 153 9.87 20.81 -22.51
N GLY A 154 9.83 19.56 -23.00
CA GLY A 154 10.75 18.50 -22.59
C GLY A 154 10.49 17.91 -21.20
N VAL A 155 9.29 18.13 -20.65
CA VAL A 155 8.92 17.72 -19.28
C VAL A 155 7.65 16.89 -19.25
N VAL A 156 7.46 16.16 -18.16
CA VAL A 156 6.22 15.52 -17.73
C VAL A 156 5.82 16.05 -16.36
N GLU A 157 4.59 15.79 -15.93
CA GLU A 157 4.12 16.23 -14.62
C GLU A 157 4.07 15.03 -13.68
N TYR A 158 4.74 15.14 -12.54
CA TYR A 158 4.71 14.16 -11.47
C TYR A 158 3.94 14.69 -10.28
N GLN A 159 3.13 13.84 -9.65
CA GLN A 159 2.43 14.15 -8.41
C GLN A 159 2.31 12.91 -7.53
N HIS A 160 2.75 13.01 -6.28
CA HIS A 160 2.42 12.01 -5.26
C HIS A 160 1.01 12.27 -4.73
N ARG A 161 0.27 11.22 -4.34
CA ARG A 161 -1.12 11.33 -3.88
C ARG A 161 -1.31 12.28 -2.68
N ARG A 162 -0.27 12.46 -1.87
CA ARG A 162 -0.25 13.37 -0.72
C ARG A 162 0.18 14.81 -1.07
N ASP A 163 0.70 15.03 -2.27
CA ASP A 163 1.16 16.36 -2.69
C ASP A 163 -0.05 17.22 -3.09
N THR A 164 0.01 18.51 -2.79
CA THR A 164 -1.04 19.48 -3.14
C THR A 164 -0.96 19.93 -4.60
N ALA A 165 0.19 19.78 -5.24
CA ALA A 165 0.42 20.20 -6.63
C ALA A 165 1.39 19.26 -7.34
N ALA A 166 1.24 19.17 -8.67
CA ALA A 166 2.18 18.45 -9.51
C ALA A 166 3.47 19.25 -9.70
N THR A 167 4.58 18.54 -9.88
CA THR A 167 5.90 19.08 -10.22
C THR A 167 6.28 18.72 -11.65
N LYS A 168 6.92 19.65 -12.38
CA LYS A 168 7.47 19.35 -13.69
C LYS A 168 8.83 18.69 -13.55
N VAL A 169 9.00 17.56 -14.24
CA VAL A 169 10.23 16.75 -14.25
C VAL A 169 10.65 16.53 -15.70
N ALA A 170 11.93 16.63 -16.01
CA ALA A 170 12.41 16.34 -17.36
C ALA A 170 12.10 14.91 -17.75
N VAL A 171 11.71 14.68 -19.00
CA VAL A 171 11.36 13.32 -19.50
C VAL A 171 12.49 12.33 -19.25
N ALA A 172 13.75 12.74 -19.42
CA ALA A 172 14.92 11.90 -19.19
C ALA A 172 15.12 11.49 -17.70
N ASP A 173 14.62 12.30 -16.76
CA ASP A 173 14.86 12.12 -15.33
C ASP A 173 13.68 11.47 -14.60
N ILE A 174 12.52 11.29 -15.26
CA ILE A 174 11.27 10.87 -14.59
C ILE A 174 11.39 9.50 -13.93
N LEU A 175 12.05 8.54 -14.54
CA LEU A 175 12.26 7.21 -13.96
C LEU A 175 13.07 7.28 -12.67
N ALA A 176 14.17 8.03 -12.67
CA ALA A 176 15.01 8.23 -11.49
C ALA A 176 14.26 9.00 -10.39
N HIS A 177 13.48 10.02 -10.79
CA HIS A 177 12.66 10.82 -9.88
C HIS A 177 11.62 9.95 -9.17
N VAL A 178 10.84 9.16 -9.90
CA VAL A 178 9.83 8.25 -9.34
C VAL A 178 10.47 7.28 -8.36
N LYS A 179 11.57 6.61 -8.76
CA LYS A 179 12.29 5.67 -7.89
C LYS A 179 12.83 6.32 -6.63
N GLY A 180 13.29 7.57 -6.70
CA GLY A 180 13.76 8.32 -5.54
C GLY A 180 12.64 8.78 -4.59
N ARG A 181 11.40 8.80 -5.06
CA ARG A 181 10.21 9.18 -4.27
C ARG A 181 9.45 7.98 -3.68
N MET A 182 9.70 6.79 -4.20
CA MET A 182 9.13 5.57 -3.62
C MET A 182 9.73 5.34 -2.24
N ALA A 183 8.91 5.11 -1.23
CA ALA A 183 9.37 4.74 0.10
C ALA A 183 10.14 3.41 0.02
N VAL A 184 11.36 3.41 0.53
CA VAL A 184 12.20 2.21 0.69
C VAL A 184 11.78 1.43 1.93
#